data_7e876bff8458ecabf32cdd0c1d2db87e
#
_entry.id   7e876bff8458ecabf32cdd0c1d2db87e
#
_cell.length_a   1.000
_cell.length_b   1.000
_cell.length_c   1.000
_cell.angle_alpha   90.00
_cell.angle_beta   90.00
_cell.angle_gamma   90.00
#
_symmetry.space_group_name_H-M   'P 1'
#
loop_
_entity.id
_entity.type
_entity.pdbx_description
1 polymer ?
#
loop_
_entity_poly.entity_id
_entity_poly.type
_entity_poly.pdbx_seq_one_letter_code
_entity_poly.pdbx_strand_id
1 'polypeptide(L)'
;MLQSLSIRNVVLIDKLDIDFKPQLSVLTGETGAGKSILLDSLGLVLGKRAETSLIRQGEDKLSVTAIFDAEPDNRPLQELLAENELDAGDEIIIKRVLNRDGKGKIFFNDQPISAKLLKDIGKYLVEIHGQFDNQGLLNPANHRDVLDAYGSYPQLLNAVKNAYHEYKAAAKARIS
;
A
#
# COMPACT_ATOMS: atom_id res chain seq x y z
N MET A 1 -1.83 -7.08 9.37
CA MET A 1 -0.40 -7.47 9.25
C MET A 1 -0.18 -8.23 7.94
N LEU A 2 1.02 -8.23 7.31
CA LEU A 2 1.33 -9.09 6.15
C LEU A 2 1.43 -10.55 6.61
N GLN A 3 0.60 -11.43 6.04
CA GLN A 3 0.56 -12.87 6.36
C GLN A 3 1.42 -13.68 5.38
N SER A 4 1.28 -13.40 4.08
CA SER A 4 2.04 -14.14 3.07
C SER A 4 2.36 -13.28 1.84
N LEU A 5 3.41 -13.69 1.14
CA LEU A 5 3.85 -13.09 -0.11
C LEU A 5 4.22 -14.19 -1.11
N SER A 6 3.50 -14.24 -2.21
CA SER A 6 3.74 -15.16 -3.32
C SER A 6 4.29 -14.40 -4.52
N ILE A 7 5.44 -14.82 -5.01
CA ILE A 7 6.14 -14.20 -6.14
C ILE A 7 6.30 -15.21 -7.26
N ARG A 8 6.03 -14.80 -8.49
CA ARG A 8 6.19 -15.62 -9.70
C ARG A 8 6.85 -14.80 -10.80
N ASN A 9 7.92 -15.33 -11.37
CA ASN A 9 8.62 -14.79 -12.55
C ASN A 9 9.09 -13.34 -12.37
N VAL A 10 9.67 -13.00 -11.21
CA VAL A 10 10.22 -11.67 -10.93
C VAL A 10 11.74 -11.73 -10.92
N VAL A 11 12.38 -11.09 -11.89
CA VAL A 11 13.85 -10.99 -12.07
C VAL A 11 14.53 -12.37 -11.98
N LEU A 12 15.14 -12.70 -10.85
CA LEU A 12 15.82 -13.99 -10.62
C LEU A 12 14.89 -15.04 -9.99
N ILE A 13 13.76 -14.62 -9.45
CA ILE A 13 12.81 -15.51 -8.76
C ILE A 13 11.84 -16.10 -9.78
N ASP A 14 11.88 -17.41 -9.93
CA ASP A 14 10.88 -18.18 -10.67
C ASP A 14 9.62 -18.32 -9.84
N LYS A 15 9.74 -18.95 -8.68
CA LYS A 15 8.65 -19.17 -7.73
C LYS A 15 9.15 -19.04 -6.30
N LEU A 16 8.48 -18.22 -5.50
CA LEU A 16 8.75 -18.07 -4.08
C LEU A 16 7.44 -17.83 -3.34
N ASP A 17 7.22 -18.57 -2.28
CA ASP A 17 6.11 -18.39 -1.34
C ASP A 17 6.70 -18.21 0.05
N ILE A 18 6.32 -17.14 0.75
CA ILE A 18 6.80 -16.80 2.08
C ILE A 18 5.58 -16.58 2.98
N ASP A 19 5.54 -17.27 4.10
CA ASP A 19 4.59 -17.04 5.18
C ASP A 19 5.28 -16.27 6.30
N PHE A 20 4.66 -15.17 6.72
CA PHE A 20 5.14 -14.34 7.82
C PHE A 20 4.40 -14.70 9.10
N LYS A 21 5.15 -14.94 10.16
CA LYS A 21 4.57 -15.17 11.49
C LYS A 21 4.33 -13.83 12.19
N PRO A 22 3.39 -13.76 13.13
CA PRO A 22 3.25 -12.60 14.01
C PRO A 22 4.59 -12.25 14.67
N GLN A 23 4.81 -10.95 14.93
CA GLN A 23 6.03 -10.38 15.51
C GLN A 23 7.12 -10.08 14.46
N LEU A 24 8.39 -10.20 14.84
CA LEU A 24 9.54 -9.86 14.00
C LEU A 24 9.95 -11.03 13.10
N SER A 25 9.98 -10.77 11.80
CA SER A 25 10.57 -11.67 10.80
C SER A 25 11.87 -11.08 10.28
N VAL A 26 12.95 -11.85 10.27
CA VAL A 26 14.26 -11.40 9.80
C VAL A 26 14.62 -12.11 8.50
N LEU A 27 14.85 -11.34 7.44
CA LEU A 27 15.34 -11.84 6.16
C LEU A 27 16.86 -11.69 6.11
N THR A 28 17.58 -12.83 6.14
CA THR A 28 19.01 -12.87 6.02
C THR A 28 19.42 -13.43 4.66
N GLY A 29 20.61 -13.07 4.19
CA GLY A 29 21.15 -13.56 2.92
C GLY A 29 22.38 -12.73 2.50
N GLU A 30 23.21 -13.32 1.66
CA GLU A 30 24.35 -12.62 1.07
C GLU A 30 23.90 -11.36 0.31
N THR A 31 24.82 -10.42 0.13
CA THR A 31 24.54 -9.11 -0.42
C THR A 31 23.88 -9.16 -1.79
N GLY A 32 22.82 -8.39 -1.95
CA GLY A 32 22.36 -7.85 -3.22
C GLY A 32 20.98 -8.30 -3.68
N ALA A 33 20.86 -9.22 -4.60
CA ALA A 33 19.69 -9.35 -5.45
C ALA A 33 18.41 -9.83 -4.73
N GLY A 34 18.47 -10.81 -3.81
CA GLY A 34 17.28 -11.45 -3.26
C GLY A 34 16.42 -10.53 -2.38
N LYS A 35 17.03 -9.81 -1.43
CA LYS A 35 16.31 -8.92 -0.51
C LYS A 35 15.64 -7.74 -1.24
N SER A 36 16.35 -7.15 -2.20
CA SER A 36 15.82 -6.05 -3.01
C SER A 36 14.66 -6.50 -3.88
N ILE A 37 14.75 -7.70 -4.50
CA ILE A 37 13.65 -8.26 -5.30
C ILE A 37 12.40 -8.50 -4.44
N LEU A 38 12.56 -8.94 -3.18
CA LEU A 38 11.43 -9.09 -2.25
C LEU A 38 10.77 -7.75 -1.94
N LEU A 39 11.57 -6.71 -1.64
CA LEU A 39 11.05 -5.37 -1.39
C LEU A 39 10.39 -4.75 -2.64
N ASP A 40 10.96 -4.96 -3.81
CA ASP A 40 10.36 -4.52 -5.08
C ASP A 40 9.05 -5.26 -5.36
N SER A 41 9.00 -6.58 -5.10
CA SER A 41 7.78 -7.37 -5.24
C SER A 41 6.69 -6.91 -4.27
N LEU A 42 7.04 -6.65 -3.00
CA LEU A 42 6.11 -6.06 -2.03
C LEU A 42 5.67 -4.66 -2.48
N GLY A 43 6.60 -3.84 -2.98
CA GLY A 43 6.28 -2.53 -3.55
C GLY A 43 5.28 -2.60 -4.70
N LEU A 44 5.33 -3.63 -5.55
CA LEU A 44 4.37 -3.82 -6.64
C LEU A 44 2.94 -3.97 -6.12
N VAL A 45 2.70 -4.77 -5.10
CA VAL A 45 1.37 -4.98 -4.49
C VAL A 45 0.94 -3.82 -3.59
N LEU A 46 1.84 -2.91 -3.25
CA LEU A 46 1.57 -1.65 -2.54
C LEU A 46 1.45 -0.43 -3.48
N GLY A 47 1.39 -0.65 -4.79
CA GLY A 47 1.12 0.40 -5.77
C GLY A 47 2.35 1.09 -6.38
N LYS A 48 3.58 0.61 -6.15
CA LYS A 48 4.76 1.06 -6.91
C LYS A 48 4.53 0.88 -8.42
N ARG A 49 5.15 1.72 -9.23
CA ARG A 49 5.11 1.58 -10.70
C ARG A 49 5.69 0.23 -11.10
N ALA A 50 4.95 -0.50 -11.93
CA ALA A 50 5.42 -1.76 -12.48
C ALA A 50 6.21 -1.52 -13.76
N GLU A 51 7.38 -2.14 -13.86
CA GLU A 51 8.24 -2.06 -15.04
C GLU A 51 8.42 -3.46 -15.64
N THR A 52 8.37 -3.56 -16.94
CA THR A 52 8.50 -4.84 -17.68
C THR A 52 9.90 -5.46 -17.50
N SER A 53 10.89 -4.65 -17.13
CA SER A 53 12.24 -5.09 -16.74
C SER A 53 12.26 -6.03 -15.52
N LEU A 54 11.21 -5.99 -14.69
CA LEU A 54 11.05 -6.91 -13.56
C LEU A 54 10.59 -8.30 -13.96
N ILE A 55 10.11 -8.49 -15.20
CA ILE A 55 9.70 -9.81 -15.68
C ILE A 55 10.94 -10.66 -15.93
N ARG A 56 10.96 -11.86 -15.35
CA ARG A 56 12.03 -12.84 -15.52
C ARG A 56 12.32 -13.05 -17.01
N GLN A 57 13.59 -13.16 -17.34
CA GLN A 57 14.01 -13.43 -18.70
C GLN A 57 13.44 -14.78 -19.20
N GLY A 58 12.83 -14.77 -20.38
CA GLY A 58 12.16 -15.95 -20.94
C GLY A 58 10.67 -16.06 -20.61
N GLU A 59 10.17 -15.28 -19.63
CA GLU A 59 8.78 -15.33 -19.21
C GLU A 59 7.92 -14.22 -19.83
N ASP A 60 6.64 -14.50 -20.07
CA ASP A 60 5.70 -13.53 -20.68
C ASP A 60 5.03 -12.62 -19.67
N LYS A 61 5.03 -13.01 -18.41
CA LYS A 61 4.38 -12.28 -17.32
C LYS A 61 5.02 -12.55 -15.97
N LEU A 62 4.91 -11.59 -15.07
CA LEU A 62 5.11 -11.77 -13.65
C LEU A 62 3.78 -11.72 -12.89
N SER A 63 3.74 -12.30 -11.70
CA SER A 63 2.66 -12.03 -10.75
C SER A 63 3.19 -12.00 -9.32
N VAL A 64 2.62 -11.10 -8.53
CA VAL A 64 2.85 -11.01 -7.09
C VAL A 64 1.50 -10.99 -6.40
N THR A 65 1.37 -11.80 -5.35
CA THR A 65 0.19 -11.82 -4.48
C THR A 65 0.63 -11.63 -3.05
N ALA A 66 -0.02 -10.74 -2.34
CA ALA A 66 0.18 -10.54 -0.90
C ALA A 66 -1.16 -10.69 -0.18
N ILE A 67 -1.12 -11.32 0.99
CA ILE A 67 -2.26 -11.50 1.89
C ILE A 67 -1.97 -10.74 3.17
N PHE A 68 -2.94 -9.93 3.60
CA PHE A 68 -2.87 -9.13 4.81
C PHE A 68 -4.07 -9.45 5.70
N ASP A 69 -3.90 -9.36 7.02
CA ASP A 69 -5.02 -9.33 7.94
C ASP A 69 -5.88 -8.09 7.67
N ALA A 70 -7.19 -8.27 7.64
CA ALA A 70 -8.11 -7.15 7.66
C ALA A 70 -8.23 -6.64 9.10
N GLU A 71 -7.49 -5.57 9.43
CA GLU A 71 -7.52 -4.95 10.75
C GLU A 71 -8.78 -4.08 10.88
N PRO A 72 -9.78 -4.48 11.69
CA PRO A 72 -11.04 -3.74 11.81
C PRO A 72 -10.85 -2.34 12.42
N ASP A 73 -9.80 -2.15 13.20
CA ASP A 73 -9.47 -0.86 13.83
C ASP A 73 -8.83 0.15 12.88
N ASN A 74 -8.42 -0.26 11.68
CA ASN A 74 -7.87 0.61 10.65
C ASN A 74 -8.99 1.39 9.94
N ARG A 75 -9.60 2.33 10.67
CA ARG A 75 -10.73 3.14 10.18
C ARG A 75 -10.48 3.84 8.85
N PRO A 76 -9.32 4.49 8.61
CA PRO A 76 -9.07 5.15 7.33
C PRO A 76 -9.07 4.19 6.15
N LEU A 77 -8.59 2.96 6.34
CA LEU A 77 -8.65 1.92 5.32
C LEU A 77 -10.09 1.48 5.08
N GLN A 78 -10.87 1.25 6.15
CA GLN A 78 -12.27 0.83 6.03
C GLN A 78 -13.13 1.88 5.32
N GLU A 79 -12.94 3.17 5.62
CA GLU A 79 -13.61 4.27 4.93
C GLU A 79 -13.24 4.30 3.44
N LEU A 80 -11.95 4.17 3.10
CA LEU A 80 -11.50 4.12 1.71
C LEU A 80 -12.08 2.93 0.95
N LEU A 81 -12.15 1.76 1.57
CA LEU A 81 -12.72 0.56 0.96
C LEU A 81 -14.23 0.73 0.73
N ALA A 82 -14.97 1.24 1.72
CA ALA A 82 -16.40 1.49 1.62
C ALA A 82 -16.75 2.51 0.52
N GLU A 83 -15.97 3.60 0.40
CA GLU A 83 -16.12 4.60 -0.67
C GLU A 83 -15.93 4.00 -2.09
N ASN A 84 -15.20 2.90 -2.20
CA ASN A 84 -14.92 2.23 -3.46
C ASN A 84 -15.69 0.90 -3.63
N GLU A 85 -16.68 0.65 -2.78
CA GLU A 85 -17.52 -0.56 -2.81
C GLU A 85 -16.71 -1.87 -2.72
N LEU A 86 -15.57 -1.84 -1.97
CA LEU A 86 -14.71 -2.97 -1.71
C LEU A 86 -14.99 -3.55 -0.32
N ASP A 87 -15.02 -4.88 -0.24
CA ASP A 87 -15.13 -5.61 1.02
C ASP A 87 -13.79 -6.28 1.37
N ALA A 88 -13.28 -5.98 2.56
CA ALA A 88 -12.06 -6.60 3.06
C ALA A 88 -12.28 -8.06 3.50
N GLY A 89 -13.49 -8.41 3.96
CA GLY A 89 -13.72 -9.68 4.62
C GLY A 89 -12.80 -9.86 5.85
N ASP A 90 -12.34 -11.08 6.08
CA ASP A 90 -11.37 -11.39 7.15
C ASP A 90 -9.92 -11.17 6.70
N GLU A 91 -9.67 -11.19 5.40
CA GLU A 91 -8.34 -11.08 4.78
C GLU A 91 -8.39 -10.16 3.55
N ILE A 92 -7.34 -9.40 3.37
CA ILE A 92 -7.13 -8.58 2.19
C ILE A 92 -6.12 -9.27 1.28
N ILE A 93 -6.57 -9.71 0.11
CA ILE A 93 -5.74 -10.35 -0.91
C ILE A 93 -5.50 -9.36 -2.04
N ILE A 94 -4.25 -8.94 -2.21
CA ILE A 94 -3.86 -8.08 -3.33
C ILE A 94 -3.04 -8.90 -4.31
N LYS A 95 -3.50 -8.97 -5.57
CA LYS A 95 -2.77 -9.64 -6.64
C LYS A 95 -2.48 -8.67 -7.76
N ARG A 96 -1.22 -8.62 -8.18
CA ARG A 96 -0.79 -7.84 -9.33
C ARG A 96 -0.14 -8.72 -10.38
N VAL A 97 -0.58 -8.57 -11.61
CA VAL A 97 -0.04 -9.25 -12.79
C VAL A 97 0.46 -8.20 -13.76
N LEU A 98 1.65 -8.38 -14.33
CA LEU A 98 2.20 -7.54 -15.40
C LEU A 98 2.63 -8.44 -16.55
N ASN A 99 2.18 -8.12 -17.73
CA ASN A 99 2.57 -8.82 -18.97
C ASN A 99 3.72 -8.08 -19.67
N ARG A 100 4.42 -8.78 -20.53
CA ARG A 100 5.56 -8.25 -21.31
C ARG A 100 5.15 -7.12 -22.27
N ASP A 101 3.88 -7.05 -22.68
CA ASP A 101 3.33 -5.93 -23.45
C ASP A 101 3.09 -4.64 -22.63
N GLY A 102 3.46 -4.65 -21.35
CA GLY A 102 3.27 -3.55 -20.41
C GLY A 102 1.87 -3.44 -19.83
N LYS A 103 0.92 -4.26 -20.27
CA LYS A 103 -0.41 -4.30 -19.67
C LYS A 103 -0.39 -5.05 -18.35
N GLY A 104 -1.01 -4.46 -17.33
CA GLY A 104 -1.12 -5.06 -16.02
C GLY A 104 -2.56 -5.17 -15.55
N LYS A 105 -2.80 -6.14 -14.66
CA LYS A 105 -4.06 -6.29 -13.93
C LYS A 105 -3.79 -6.27 -12.44
N ILE A 106 -4.69 -5.65 -11.71
CA ILE A 106 -4.63 -5.54 -10.24
C ILE A 106 -5.96 -6.00 -9.69
N PHE A 107 -5.91 -6.86 -8.69
CA PHE A 107 -7.09 -7.40 -8.03
C PHE A 107 -6.99 -7.15 -6.53
N PHE A 108 -8.10 -6.81 -5.93
CA PHE A 108 -8.34 -6.74 -4.50
C PHE A 108 -9.49 -7.71 -4.19
N ASN A 109 -9.23 -8.78 -3.46
CA ASN A 109 -10.19 -9.87 -3.19
C ASN A 109 -10.98 -10.27 -4.45
N ASP A 110 -10.25 -10.61 -5.54
CA ASP A 110 -10.77 -10.96 -6.87
C ASP A 110 -11.48 -9.83 -7.65
N GLN A 111 -11.71 -8.66 -7.08
CA GLN A 111 -12.25 -7.50 -7.76
C GLN A 111 -11.13 -6.71 -8.46
N PRO A 112 -11.26 -6.36 -9.74
CA PRO A 112 -10.28 -5.55 -10.44
C PRO A 112 -10.30 -4.10 -9.94
N ILE A 113 -9.12 -3.56 -9.59
CA ILE A 113 -8.97 -2.18 -9.13
C ILE A 113 -7.97 -1.39 -9.96
N SER A 114 -8.02 -0.06 -9.84
CA SER A 114 -7.06 0.83 -10.50
C SER A 114 -5.73 0.89 -9.75
N ALA A 115 -4.64 1.23 -10.49
CA ALA A 115 -3.33 1.43 -9.87
C ALA A 115 -3.31 2.61 -8.88
N LYS A 116 -4.16 3.62 -9.10
CA LYS A 116 -4.32 4.74 -8.16
C LYS A 116 -4.92 4.26 -6.85
N LEU A 117 -6.02 3.51 -6.90
CA LEU A 117 -6.68 2.97 -5.72
C LEU A 117 -5.76 2.01 -4.96
N LEU A 118 -5.03 1.13 -5.66
CA LEU A 118 -4.02 0.28 -5.03
C LEU A 118 -2.98 1.08 -4.26
N LYS A 119 -2.48 2.18 -4.84
CA LYS A 119 -1.50 3.04 -4.17
C LYS A 119 -2.07 3.70 -2.91
N ASP A 120 -3.34 4.07 -2.94
CA ASP A 120 -3.99 4.68 -1.79
C ASP A 120 -4.28 3.64 -0.68
N ILE A 121 -4.72 2.44 -1.03
CA ILE A 121 -4.86 1.29 -0.10
C ILE A 121 -3.49 0.92 0.52
N GLY A 122 -2.45 0.83 -0.31
CA GLY A 122 -1.11 0.43 0.13
C GLY A 122 -0.52 1.28 1.25
N LYS A 123 -0.89 2.57 1.33
CA LYS A 123 -0.47 3.48 2.41
C LYS A 123 -0.96 3.06 3.80
N TYR A 124 -2.07 2.33 3.86
CA TYR A 124 -2.69 1.89 5.10
C TYR A 124 -2.34 0.44 5.48
N LEU A 125 -1.71 -0.32 4.58
CA LEU A 125 -1.40 -1.73 4.80
C LEU A 125 0.00 -1.95 5.38
N VAL A 126 1.02 -1.30 4.80
CA VAL A 126 2.43 -1.49 5.19
C VAL A 126 3.21 -0.21 4.92
N GLU A 127 4.05 0.15 5.87
CA GLU A 127 5.07 1.16 5.67
C GLU A 127 6.42 0.50 5.37
N ILE A 128 7.02 0.85 4.23
CA ILE A 128 8.34 0.35 3.84
C ILE A 128 9.37 1.43 4.13
N HIS A 129 10.27 1.16 5.08
CA HIS A 129 11.43 1.99 5.35
C HIS A 129 12.64 1.44 4.58
N GLY A 130 12.88 1.95 3.39
CA GLY A 130 14.02 1.60 2.55
C GLY A 130 15.21 2.53 2.75
N GLN A 131 16.38 2.08 2.30
CA GLN A 131 17.63 2.87 2.34
C GLN A 131 17.52 4.21 1.57
N PHE A 132 16.51 4.35 0.69
CA PHE A 132 16.25 5.51 -0.17
C PHE A 132 14.83 6.11 -0.01
N ASP A 133 13.96 5.54 0.83
CA ASP A 133 12.57 5.96 0.99
C ASP A 133 12.34 6.73 2.30
N ASN A 134 13.09 7.79 2.50
CA ASN A 134 12.81 8.77 3.57
C ASN A 134 11.63 9.71 3.24
N GLN A 135 10.73 9.33 2.33
CA GLN A 135 9.73 10.26 1.80
C GLN A 135 8.61 10.60 2.80
N GLY A 136 8.26 9.70 3.73
CA GLY A 136 7.21 9.97 4.71
C GLY A 136 7.61 11.04 5.74
N LEU A 137 8.75 10.84 6.40
CA LEU A 137 9.27 11.75 7.43
C LEU A 137 10.04 12.95 6.88
N LEU A 138 10.59 12.86 5.65
CA LEU A 138 11.28 13.99 5.01
C LEU A 138 10.31 15.01 4.37
N ASN A 139 9.04 14.64 4.18
CA ASN A 139 8.05 15.59 3.68
C ASN A 139 7.40 16.35 4.85
N PRO A 140 7.73 17.65 5.04
CA PRO A 140 7.16 18.45 6.13
C PRO A 140 5.62 18.50 6.12
N ALA A 141 4.99 18.31 4.95
CA ALA A 141 3.54 18.30 4.83
C ALA A 141 2.89 17.14 5.59
N ASN A 142 3.61 16.01 5.79
CA ASN A 142 3.09 14.84 6.48
C ASN A 142 3.34 14.88 8.00
N HIS A 143 4.23 15.77 8.49
CA HIS A 143 4.61 15.78 9.91
C HIS A 143 3.43 16.02 10.82
N ARG A 144 2.53 16.91 10.44
CA ARG A 144 1.32 17.19 11.23
C ARG A 144 0.44 15.96 11.33
N ASP A 145 0.17 15.29 10.22
CA ASP A 145 -0.73 14.14 10.16
C ASP A 145 -0.16 12.96 10.98
N VAL A 146 1.16 12.77 10.97
CA VAL A 146 1.86 11.77 11.79
C VAL A 146 1.75 12.13 13.29
N LEU A 147 1.95 13.39 13.66
CA LEU A 147 1.81 13.85 15.03
C LEU A 147 0.37 13.73 15.54
N ASP A 148 -0.59 14.09 14.71
CA ASP A 148 -2.01 14.00 15.01
C ASP A 148 -2.45 12.54 15.21
N ALA A 149 -1.94 11.63 14.36
CA ALA A 149 -2.17 10.19 14.50
C ALA A 149 -1.57 9.63 15.81
N TYR A 150 -0.33 10.03 16.13
CA TYR A 150 0.33 9.62 17.37
C TYR A 150 -0.38 10.14 18.62
N GLY A 151 -0.86 11.40 18.56
CA GLY A 151 -1.57 12.04 19.67
C GLY A 151 -2.96 11.46 19.94
N SER A 152 -3.55 10.76 18.97
CA SER A 152 -4.87 10.13 19.07
C SER A 152 -6.00 11.08 19.54
N TYR A 153 -6.06 12.29 18.97
CA TYR A 153 -7.05 13.33 19.32
C TYR A 153 -8.16 13.52 18.26
N PRO A 154 -8.92 12.49 17.89
CA PRO A 154 -9.89 12.58 16.79
C PRO A 154 -10.99 13.62 17.03
N GLN A 155 -11.39 13.81 18.30
CA GLN A 155 -12.41 14.79 18.65
C GLN A 155 -11.95 16.24 18.41
N LEU A 156 -10.70 16.56 18.78
CA LEU A 156 -10.12 17.88 18.57
C LEU A 156 -9.89 18.16 17.08
N LEU A 157 -9.43 17.17 16.32
CA LEU A 157 -9.24 17.28 14.87
C LEU A 157 -10.57 17.56 14.17
N ASN A 158 -11.65 16.87 14.54
CA ASN A 158 -12.98 17.10 13.98
C ASN A 158 -13.51 18.49 14.37
N ALA A 159 -13.30 18.93 15.59
CA ALA A 159 -13.71 20.28 16.02
C ALA A 159 -13.00 21.38 15.21
N VAL A 160 -11.67 21.26 15.01
CA VAL A 160 -10.90 22.18 14.17
C VAL A 160 -11.37 22.15 12.72
N LYS A 161 -11.62 20.97 12.16
CA LYS A 161 -12.11 20.80 10.79
C LYS A 161 -13.47 21.49 10.60
N ASN A 162 -14.38 21.31 11.51
CA ASN A 162 -15.70 21.93 11.47
C ASN A 162 -15.60 23.44 11.58
N ALA A 163 -14.86 23.97 12.55
CA ALA A 163 -14.65 25.41 12.72
C ALA A 163 -14.01 26.05 11.46
N TYR A 164 -13.08 25.35 10.82
CA TYR A 164 -12.46 25.82 9.58
C TYR A 164 -13.44 25.85 8.41
N HIS A 165 -14.34 24.85 8.30
CA HIS A 165 -15.40 24.85 7.29
C HIS A 165 -16.38 25.99 7.48
N GLU A 166 -16.82 26.25 8.72
CA GLU A 166 -17.67 27.38 9.07
C GLU A 166 -17.01 28.73 8.74
N TYR A 167 -15.75 28.88 9.13
CA TYR A 167 -14.96 30.06 8.77
C TYR A 167 -14.91 30.28 7.26
N LYS A 168 -14.61 29.23 6.48
CA LYS A 168 -14.56 29.34 5.01
C LYS A 168 -15.92 29.71 4.41
N ALA A 169 -17.00 29.12 4.91
CA ALA A 169 -18.35 29.44 4.46
C ALA A 169 -18.70 30.91 4.73
N ALA A 170 -18.42 31.39 5.94
CA ALA A 170 -18.66 32.80 6.32
C ALA A 170 -17.77 33.77 5.51
N ALA A 171 -16.49 33.44 5.29
CA ALA A 171 -15.58 34.22 4.48
C ALA A 171 -16.02 34.36 3.03
N LYS A 172 -16.55 33.24 2.45
CA LYS A 172 -17.10 33.24 1.09
C LYS A 172 -18.38 34.06 0.96
N ALA A 173 -19.28 34.01 1.96
CA ALA A 173 -20.53 34.78 1.98
C ALA A 173 -20.29 36.29 2.11
N ARG A 174 -19.13 36.71 2.67
CA ARG A 174 -18.76 38.11 2.83
C ARG A 174 -18.19 38.74 1.54
N ILE A 175 -17.73 37.95 0.60
CA ILE A 175 -17.11 38.38 -0.66
C ILE A 175 -18.13 38.42 -1.82
N SER A 176 -19.30 37.75 -1.62
CA SER A 176 -20.45 37.78 -2.54
C SER A 176 -21.35 38.98 -2.24
#